data_6f0c185153faa5ebfe6e40f27ced13b2
#
_entry.id   6f0c185153faa5ebfe6e40f27ced13b2
#
_cell.length_a   1.000
_cell.length_b   1.000
_cell.length_c   1.000
_cell.angle_alpha   90.00
_cell.angle_beta   90.00
_cell.angle_gamma   90.00
#
_symmetry.space_group_name_H-M   'P 1'
#
loop_
_entity.id
_entity.type
_entity.pdbx_description
1 polymer ?
#
loop_
_entity_poly.entity_id
_entity_poly.type
_entity_poly.pdbx_seq_one_letter_code
_entity_poly.pdbx_strand_id
1 'polypeptide(L)'
;WYDCCGFGFRHIISEREFTRSFTMDRKIRVAREEAKADVMLANDTGCVTTMDKNQWIGRSHEQNFTMPIMAEVQFAALACGADPFKIVQLQWHASPCEELVEQMGISWDESKQRFQAYLKEVEAGNIEHLYNPELAYGGTA
;
A
#
# COMPACT_ATOMS: atom_id res chain seq x y z
N TRP A 1 -6.15 -3.23 -21.61
CA TRP A 1 -5.01 -4.04 -21.14
C TRP A 1 -3.69 -3.30 -21.32
N TYR A 2 -3.67 -2.27 -22.17
CA TYR A 2 -2.50 -1.41 -22.40
C TYR A 2 -2.68 -0.01 -21.79
N ASP A 3 -3.72 0.19 -20.98
CA ASP A 3 -3.97 1.47 -20.36
C ASP A 3 -2.90 1.78 -19.30
N CYS A 4 -2.31 2.96 -19.39
CA CYS A 4 -1.38 3.49 -18.40
C CYS A 4 -2.06 3.63 -17.03
N CYS A 5 -1.28 3.62 -15.94
CA CYS A 5 -1.78 3.93 -14.60
C CYS A 5 -2.18 5.40 -14.41
N GLY A 6 -1.86 6.26 -15.38
CA GLY A 6 -2.04 7.70 -15.28
C GLY A 6 -0.79 8.47 -14.80
N PHE A 7 0.29 7.77 -14.44
CA PHE A 7 1.56 8.40 -14.11
C PHE A 7 2.31 8.85 -15.36
N GLY A 8 1.77 9.83 -16.06
CA GLY A 8 2.51 10.52 -17.11
C GLY A 8 3.03 11.84 -16.58
N PHE A 9 4.34 12.05 -16.58
CA PHE A 9 4.96 13.24 -15.98
C PHE A 9 4.31 14.56 -16.43
N ARG A 10 3.93 14.68 -17.70
CA ARG A 10 3.21 15.86 -18.20
C ARG A 10 1.80 15.95 -17.64
N HIS A 11 1.04 14.85 -17.70
CA HIS A 11 -0.38 14.83 -17.32
C HIS A 11 -0.58 15.00 -15.81
N ILE A 12 0.26 14.39 -14.99
CA ILE A 12 0.13 14.48 -13.53
C ILE A 12 0.35 15.91 -13.01
N ILE A 13 1.10 16.73 -13.74
CA ILE A 13 1.37 18.13 -13.39
C ILE A 13 0.36 19.07 -14.06
N SER A 14 0.14 18.92 -15.36
CA SER A 14 -0.65 19.88 -16.17
C SER A 14 -2.13 19.55 -16.22
N GLU A 15 -2.50 18.26 -16.10
CA GLU A 15 -3.89 17.80 -16.31
C GLU A 15 -4.30 16.81 -15.19
N ARG A 16 -4.26 17.27 -13.96
CA ARG A 16 -4.50 16.44 -12.77
C ARG A 16 -5.87 15.77 -12.76
N GLU A 17 -6.91 16.48 -13.16
CA GLU A 17 -8.28 15.93 -13.21
C GLU A 17 -8.39 14.80 -14.23
N PHE A 18 -7.82 14.99 -15.42
CA PHE A 18 -7.77 13.94 -16.42
C PHE A 18 -7.03 12.70 -15.92
N THR A 19 -5.86 12.88 -15.34
CA THR A 19 -5.05 11.77 -14.81
C THR A 19 -5.81 11.01 -13.73
N ARG A 20 -6.50 11.74 -12.84
CA ARG A 20 -7.29 11.13 -11.75
C ARG A 20 -8.46 10.32 -12.32
N SER A 21 -9.28 10.91 -13.16
CA SER A 21 -10.41 10.22 -13.80
C SER A 21 -9.95 8.99 -14.55
N PHE A 22 -8.86 9.12 -15.30
CA PHE A 22 -8.29 8.02 -16.04
C PHE A 22 -7.86 6.87 -15.11
N THR A 23 -7.12 7.15 -14.04
CA THR A 23 -6.72 6.16 -13.05
C THR A 23 -7.93 5.48 -12.41
N MET A 24 -8.88 6.26 -11.94
CA MET A 24 -10.04 5.74 -11.23
C MET A 24 -10.94 4.92 -12.15
N ASP A 25 -11.32 5.45 -13.29
CA ASP A 25 -12.31 4.84 -14.17
C ASP A 25 -11.76 3.69 -15.00
N ARG A 26 -10.49 3.80 -15.44
CA ARG A 26 -9.90 2.83 -16.37
C ARG A 26 -9.08 1.75 -15.68
N LYS A 27 -8.64 1.98 -14.45
CA LYS A 27 -7.84 1.02 -13.68
C LYS A 27 -8.55 0.52 -12.44
N ILE A 28 -8.80 1.40 -11.48
CA ILE A 28 -9.30 0.99 -10.17
C ILE A 28 -10.71 0.39 -10.27
N ARG A 29 -11.63 1.11 -10.91
CA ARG A 29 -13.00 0.61 -11.10
C ARG A 29 -13.04 -0.71 -11.85
N VAL A 30 -12.33 -0.82 -12.95
CA VAL A 30 -12.29 -2.05 -13.76
C VAL A 30 -11.72 -3.23 -12.94
N ALA A 31 -10.62 -3.01 -12.21
CA ALA A 31 -10.04 -4.05 -11.37
C ALA A 31 -11.01 -4.46 -10.26
N ARG A 32 -11.64 -3.50 -9.58
CA ARG A 32 -12.53 -3.78 -8.45
C ARG A 32 -13.88 -4.35 -8.87
N GLU A 33 -14.54 -3.74 -9.85
CA GLU A 33 -15.92 -4.06 -10.18
C GLU A 33 -16.05 -5.17 -11.24
N GLU A 34 -15.18 -5.16 -12.25
CA GLU A 34 -15.26 -6.09 -13.37
C GLU A 34 -14.39 -7.32 -13.14
N ALA A 35 -13.12 -7.13 -12.76
CA ALA A 35 -12.20 -8.24 -12.49
C ALA A 35 -12.36 -8.86 -11.09
N LYS A 36 -13.06 -8.17 -10.15
CA LYS A 36 -13.23 -8.60 -8.75
C LYS A 36 -11.90 -8.90 -8.04
N ALA A 37 -10.88 -8.11 -8.38
CA ALA A 37 -9.57 -8.26 -7.79
C ALA A 37 -9.55 -7.74 -6.33
N ASP A 38 -8.84 -8.44 -5.46
CA ASP A 38 -8.68 -8.06 -4.05
C ASP A 38 -7.53 -7.07 -3.86
N VAL A 39 -6.53 -7.11 -4.74
CA VAL A 39 -5.35 -6.24 -4.72
C VAL A 39 -4.87 -5.97 -6.14
N MET A 40 -4.29 -4.80 -6.35
CA MET A 40 -3.55 -4.49 -7.59
C MET A 40 -2.08 -4.34 -7.27
N LEU A 41 -1.24 -5.07 -8.00
CA LEU A 41 0.20 -5.02 -7.85
C LEU A 41 0.85 -4.24 -9.00
N ALA A 42 1.89 -3.50 -8.68
CA ALA A 42 2.71 -2.83 -9.66
C ALA A 42 4.18 -2.83 -9.25
N ASN A 43 5.07 -2.89 -10.22
CA ASN A 43 6.51 -2.89 -9.98
C ASN A 43 7.14 -1.49 -10.06
N ASP A 44 6.44 -0.52 -10.61
CA ASP A 44 6.88 0.87 -10.69
C ASP A 44 6.30 1.71 -9.55
N THR A 45 7.16 2.41 -8.82
CA THR A 45 6.78 3.22 -7.66
C THR A 45 5.86 4.38 -8.02
N GLY A 46 6.02 4.95 -9.22
CA GLY A 46 5.14 5.99 -9.73
C GLY A 46 3.74 5.46 -9.98
N CYS A 47 3.62 4.25 -10.52
CA CYS A 47 2.33 3.59 -10.71
C CYS A 47 1.65 3.29 -9.37
N VAL A 48 2.38 2.71 -8.40
CA VAL A 48 1.84 2.45 -7.06
C VAL A 48 1.34 3.75 -6.42
N THR A 49 2.20 4.76 -6.36
CA THR A 49 1.85 6.04 -5.73
C THR A 49 0.65 6.71 -6.40
N THR A 50 0.61 6.74 -7.73
CA THR A 50 -0.49 7.39 -8.47
C THR A 50 -1.81 6.67 -8.24
N MET A 51 -1.85 5.35 -8.36
CA MET A 51 -3.07 4.58 -8.15
C MET A 51 -3.53 4.64 -6.69
N ASP A 52 -2.61 4.59 -5.73
CA ASP A 52 -2.92 4.70 -4.31
C ASP A 52 -3.47 6.08 -3.94
N LYS A 53 -2.75 7.16 -4.28
CA LYS A 53 -3.14 8.53 -3.93
C LYS A 53 -4.39 9.01 -4.65
N ASN A 54 -4.58 8.64 -5.91
CA ASN A 54 -5.77 9.03 -6.65
C ASN A 54 -7.05 8.45 -6.05
N GLN A 55 -7.01 7.28 -5.41
CA GLN A 55 -8.16 6.74 -4.68
C GLN A 55 -8.55 7.62 -3.50
N TRP A 56 -7.59 8.12 -2.73
CA TRP A 56 -7.87 9.01 -1.60
C TRP A 56 -8.48 10.33 -2.06
N ILE A 57 -7.94 10.92 -3.13
CA ILE A 57 -8.47 12.15 -3.73
C ILE A 57 -9.84 11.87 -4.36
N GLY A 58 -10.02 10.72 -5.01
CA GLY A 58 -11.27 10.29 -5.63
C GLY A 58 -12.43 10.20 -4.67
N ARG A 59 -12.20 9.85 -3.39
CA ARG A 59 -13.25 9.83 -2.36
C ARG A 59 -13.93 11.18 -2.17
N SER A 60 -13.20 12.28 -2.31
CA SER A 60 -13.75 13.62 -2.26
C SER A 60 -14.64 13.98 -3.46
N HIS A 61 -14.64 13.16 -4.50
CA HIS A 61 -15.44 13.28 -5.72
C HIS A 61 -16.50 12.17 -5.84
N GLU A 62 -16.94 11.59 -4.72
CA GLU A 62 -18.00 10.55 -4.65
C GLU A 62 -17.67 9.24 -5.37
N GLN A 63 -16.41 8.99 -5.67
CA GLN A 63 -15.96 7.72 -6.23
C GLN A 63 -15.66 6.72 -5.09
N ASN A 64 -16.61 5.83 -4.82
CA ASN A 64 -16.58 4.96 -3.63
C ASN A 64 -15.89 3.61 -3.83
N PHE A 65 -15.25 3.38 -4.95
CA PHE A 65 -14.53 2.13 -5.17
C PHE A 65 -13.06 2.30 -4.75
N THR A 66 -12.66 1.48 -3.81
CA THR A 66 -11.30 1.44 -3.28
C THR A 66 -10.77 0.02 -3.29
N MET A 67 -9.47 -0.14 -3.50
CA MET A 67 -8.78 -1.42 -3.38
C MET A 67 -7.34 -1.19 -2.97
N PRO A 68 -6.71 -2.17 -2.28
CA PRO A 68 -5.30 -2.12 -1.97
C PRO A 68 -4.44 -2.02 -3.24
N ILE A 69 -3.48 -1.10 -3.23
CA ILE A 69 -2.45 -1.00 -4.26
C ILE A 69 -1.11 -1.21 -3.58
N MET A 70 -0.32 -2.16 -4.06
CA MET A 70 0.99 -2.47 -3.48
C MET A 70 2.05 -2.61 -4.56
N ALA A 71 3.31 -2.37 -4.18
CA ALA A 71 4.41 -2.85 -4.97
C ALA A 71 4.48 -4.39 -4.88
N GLU A 72 4.90 -5.05 -5.96
CA GLU A 72 5.07 -6.52 -5.98
C GLU A 72 5.96 -7.00 -4.83
N VAL A 73 7.02 -6.24 -4.53
CA VAL A 73 7.94 -6.54 -3.43
C VAL A 73 7.29 -6.43 -2.05
N GLN A 74 6.35 -5.51 -1.87
CA GLN A 74 5.59 -5.37 -0.62
C GLN A 74 4.68 -6.58 -0.40
N PHE A 75 3.97 -6.98 -1.44
CA PHE A 75 3.09 -8.15 -1.39
C PHE A 75 3.89 -9.45 -1.15
N ALA A 76 5.02 -9.61 -1.85
CA ALA A 76 5.91 -10.75 -1.63
C ALA A 76 6.47 -10.78 -0.21
N ALA A 77 6.86 -9.64 0.35
CA ALA A 77 7.32 -9.54 1.74
C ALA A 77 6.23 -9.97 2.73
N LEU A 78 4.98 -9.51 2.55
CA LEU A 78 3.84 -9.96 3.37
C LEU A 78 3.64 -11.47 3.28
N ALA A 79 3.68 -12.04 2.07
CA ALA A 79 3.55 -13.47 1.85
C ALA A 79 4.67 -14.28 2.51
N CYS A 80 5.84 -13.68 2.70
CA CYS A 80 6.97 -14.26 3.46
C CYS A 80 6.89 -13.99 4.97
N GLY A 81 5.82 -13.37 5.47
CA GLY A 81 5.62 -13.13 6.90
C GLY A 81 6.25 -11.84 7.43
N ALA A 82 6.63 -10.89 6.56
CA ALA A 82 7.15 -9.60 6.99
C ALA A 82 6.06 -8.77 7.70
N ASP A 83 6.48 -8.02 8.73
CA ASP A 83 5.57 -7.16 9.49
C ASP A 83 4.97 -6.06 8.60
N PRO A 84 3.62 -5.91 8.57
CA PRO A 84 2.93 -4.98 7.69
C PRO A 84 3.33 -3.52 7.88
N PHE A 85 3.64 -3.12 9.12
CA PHE A 85 3.94 -1.72 9.44
C PHE A 85 5.43 -1.43 9.47
N LYS A 86 6.21 -2.30 10.15
CA LYS A 86 7.64 -2.06 10.34
C LYS A 86 8.44 -2.27 9.06
N ILE A 87 8.13 -3.32 8.30
CA ILE A 87 8.88 -3.72 7.09
C ILE A 87 8.18 -3.24 5.82
N VAL A 88 6.90 -3.57 5.68
CA VAL A 88 6.14 -3.28 4.45
C VAL A 88 5.65 -1.84 4.39
N GLN A 89 5.50 -1.19 5.55
CA GLN A 89 5.14 0.22 5.69
C GLN A 89 3.75 0.56 5.13
N LEU A 90 2.76 -0.30 5.35
CA LEU A 90 1.40 -0.11 4.85
C LEU A 90 0.68 1.11 5.44
N GLN A 91 1.14 1.64 6.57
CA GLN A 91 0.61 2.87 7.15
C GLN A 91 0.76 4.12 6.24
N TRP A 92 1.60 4.04 5.22
CA TRP A 92 1.80 5.13 4.25
C TRP A 92 0.92 5.03 3.02
N HIS A 93 0.18 3.92 2.87
CA HIS A 93 -0.79 3.77 1.80
C HIS A 93 -2.05 4.60 2.07
N ALA A 94 -2.57 5.19 1.03
CA ALA A 94 -3.83 5.93 1.08
C ALA A 94 -5.05 4.99 0.89
N SER A 95 -4.84 3.88 0.22
CA SER A 95 -5.83 2.82 0.04
C SER A 95 -5.89 1.90 1.27
N PRO A 96 -7.07 1.37 1.63
CA PRO A 96 -7.23 0.49 2.77
C PRO A 96 -6.58 -0.88 2.48
N CYS A 97 -5.64 -1.30 3.32
CA CYS A 97 -4.94 -2.58 3.21
C CYS A 97 -5.33 -3.58 4.31
N GLU A 98 -6.12 -3.14 5.29
CA GLU A 98 -6.48 -3.92 6.48
C GLU A 98 -7.14 -5.25 6.14
N GLU A 99 -8.22 -5.22 5.36
CA GLU A 99 -8.96 -6.43 4.96
C GLU A 99 -8.08 -7.45 4.24
N LEU A 100 -7.21 -6.99 3.33
CA LEU A 100 -6.29 -7.86 2.63
C LEU A 100 -5.29 -8.53 3.57
N VAL A 101 -4.72 -7.79 4.52
CA VAL A 101 -3.76 -8.29 5.50
C VAL A 101 -4.43 -9.33 6.42
N GLU A 102 -5.66 -9.08 6.87
CA GLU A 102 -6.45 -10.02 7.66
C GLU A 102 -6.77 -11.31 6.86
N GLN A 103 -7.11 -11.20 5.57
CA GLN A 103 -7.32 -12.36 4.69
C GLN A 103 -6.04 -13.20 4.51
N MET A 104 -4.87 -12.59 4.62
CA MET A 104 -3.58 -13.30 4.60
C MET A 104 -3.26 -13.97 5.94
N GLY A 105 -4.12 -13.86 6.95
CA GLY A 105 -3.93 -14.46 8.28
C GLY A 105 -3.02 -13.64 9.20
N ILE A 106 -2.77 -12.38 8.87
CA ILE A 106 -1.94 -11.47 9.67
C ILE A 106 -2.87 -10.51 10.41
N SER A 107 -2.81 -10.46 11.73
CA SER A 107 -3.62 -9.54 12.54
C SER A 107 -3.13 -8.10 12.35
N TRP A 108 -4.01 -7.26 11.82
CA TRP A 108 -3.74 -5.83 11.63
C TRP A 108 -3.51 -5.10 12.95
N ASP A 109 -4.38 -5.34 13.92
CA ASP A 109 -4.31 -4.66 15.22
C ASP A 109 -3.06 -5.04 16.01
N GLU A 110 -2.70 -6.33 16.05
CA GLU A 110 -1.47 -6.76 16.71
C GLU A 110 -0.23 -6.18 16.03
N SER A 111 -0.20 -6.15 14.70
CA SER A 111 0.89 -5.56 13.93
C SER A 111 1.02 -4.07 14.21
N LYS A 112 -0.11 -3.36 14.31
CA LYS A 112 -0.16 -1.94 14.67
C LYS A 112 0.35 -1.69 16.10
N GLN A 113 -0.02 -2.53 17.06
CA GLN A 113 0.47 -2.44 18.44
C GLN A 113 1.97 -2.68 18.51
N ARG A 114 2.50 -3.71 17.82
CA ARG A 114 3.95 -3.96 17.74
C ARG A 114 4.68 -2.75 17.15
N PHE A 115 4.14 -2.16 16.10
CA PHE A 115 4.74 -0.98 15.49
C PHE A 115 4.73 0.24 16.42
N GLN A 116 3.66 0.45 17.18
CA GLN A 116 3.60 1.54 18.16
C GLN A 116 4.61 1.34 19.32
N ALA A 117 4.80 0.11 19.78
CA ALA A 117 5.83 -0.22 20.76
C ALA A 117 7.23 0.06 20.19
N TYR A 118 7.48 -0.36 18.95
CA TYR A 118 8.72 -0.07 18.24
C TYR A 118 9.03 1.43 18.15
N LEU A 119 8.03 2.25 17.79
CA LEU A 119 8.21 3.71 17.71
C LEU A 119 8.60 4.32 19.06
N LYS A 120 8.02 3.85 20.17
CA LYS A 120 8.38 4.33 21.51
C LYS A 120 9.84 4.01 21.86
N GLU A 121 10.33 2.85 21.45
CA GLU A 121 11.74 2.50 21.67
C GLU A 121 12.68 3.35 20.82
N VAL A 122 12.31 3.63 19.57
CA VAL A 122 13.04 4.55 18.70
C VAL A 122 13.11 5.95 19.32
N GLU A 123 11.98 6.48 19.81
CA GLU A 123 11.91 7.79 20.45
C GLU A 123 12.74 7.84 21.77
N ALA A 124 12.83 6.72 22.47
CA ALA A 124 13.66 6.60 23.68
C ALA A 124 15.17 6.47 23.39
N GLY A 125 15.57 6.41 22.10
CA GLY A 125 16.96 6.26 21.70
C GLY A 125 17.51 4.84 21.76
N ASN A 126 16.66 3.83 22.01
CA ASN A 126 17.03 2.42 22.09
C ASN A 126 17.09 1.80 20.69
N ILE A 127 17.93 2.35 19.80
CA ILE A 127 17.93 1.98 18.38
C ILE A 127 18.95 0.91 17.99
N GLU A 128 19.92 0.58 18.85
CA GLU A 128 20.99 -0.36 18.52
C GLU A 128 20.45 -1.73 18.08
N HIS A 129 19.45 -2.26 18.82
CA HIS A 129 18.81 -3.52 18.49
C HIS A 129 17.95 -3.49 17.23
N LEU A 130 17.56 -2.30 16.75
CA LEU A 130 16.73 -2.13 15.56
C LEU A 130 17.49 -2.44 14.26
N TYR A 131 18.80 -2.41 14.32
CA TYR A 131 19.69 -2.77 13.21
C TYR A 131 20.07 -4.25 13.21
N ASN A 132 19.59 -5.02 14.17
CA ASN A 132 19.84 -6.46 14.20
C ASN A 132 18.97 -7.16 13.13
N PRO A 133 19.56 -7.74 12.06
CA PRO A 133 18.81 -8.40 11.02
C PRO A 133 17.98 -9.60 11.50
N GLU A 134 18.39 -10.27 12.57
CA GLU A 134 17.63 -11.38 13.17
C GLU A 134 16.28 -10.91 13.75
N LEU A 135 16.24 -9.68 14.29
CA LEU A 135 14.99 -9.09 14.78
C LEU A 135 14.12 -8.50 13.66
N ALA A 136 14.74 -8.08 12.56
CA ALA A 136 14.01 -7.51 11.42
C ALA A 136 13.12 -8.55 10.71
N TYR A 137 13.52 -9.82 10.73
CA TYR A 137 12.81 -10.91 10.05
C TYR A 137 12.03 -11.83 10.99
N GLY A 138 11.74 -11.38 12.21
CA GLY A 138 10.95 -12.17 13.14
C GLY A 138 11.59 -13.51 13.49
N GLY A 139 12.91 -13.50 13.71
CA GLY A 139 13.65 -14.70 14.01
C GLY A 139 13.08 -15.47 15.20
N THR A 140 12.28 -16.44 14.88
CA THR A 140 12.09 -17.62 15.73
C THR A 140 12.79 -18.75 15.01
N ALA A 141 13.95 -19.10 15.49
CA ALA A 141 14.48 -20.43 15.23
C ALA A 141 13.51 -21.47 15.80
#